data_ed7a2885e40e462e34f59da50954366b
#
_entry.id   ed7a2885e40e462e34f59da50954366b
#
_cell.length_a   1.000
_cell.length_b   1.000
_cell.length_c   1.000
_cell.angle_alpha   90.00
_cell.angle_beta   90.00
_cell.angle_gamma   90.00
#
_symmetry.space_group_name_H-M   'P 1'
#
loop_
_entity.id
_entity.type
_entity.pdbx_description
1 polymer ?
#
loop_
_entity_poly.entity_id
_entity_poly.type
_entity_poly.pdbx_seq_one_letter_code
_entity_poly.pdbx_strand_id
1 'polypeptide(L)'
;RINGFWYHFIDPDSGKRGWKDSHNIELSNASAGTMLLGALAAAEYFGGEIEKLTYELYETMNWKWFTDPVTKHPYLACYPEDLPKSVPYGINEAGMFGGWSAYSEHIFLYILAAGAPREEFSTGADSYYAMKTYKGSYKGETFIFCGTGAAFTYQWTHAFIDFRNLRD
;
A
#
# COMPACT_ATOMS: atom_id res chain seq x y z
N ARG A 1 -12.27 -8.38 6.50
CA ARG A 1 -11.79 -7.33 5.61
C ARG A 1 -12.68 -6.10 5.73
N ILE A 2 -12.08 -4.92 5.63
CA ILE A 2 -12.79 -3.64 5.58
C ILE A 2 -12.37 -2.92 4.30
N ASN A 3 -13.30 -2.57 3.45
CA ASN A 3 -13.04 -2.00 2.12
C ASN A 3 -11.98 -2.78 1.30
N GLY A 4 -11.94 -4.11 1.47
CA GLY A 4 -10.99 -5.00 0.80
C GLY A 4 -9.66 -5.19 1.51
N PHE A 5 -9.32 -4.40 2.52
CA PHE A 5 -8.04 -4.48 3.25
C PHE A 5 -8.12 -5.34 4.49
N TRP A 6 -6.96 -5.80 4.96
CA TRP A 6 -6.79 -6.65 6.13
C TRP A 6 -6.07 -5.91 7.24
N TYR A 7 -6.29 -6.38 8.47
CA TYR A 7 -5.44 -5.99 9.59
C TYR A 7 -4.00 -6.50 9.36
N HIS A 8 -3.04 -5.74 9.84
CA HIS A 8 -1.62 -6.09 9.76
C HIS A 8 -1.34 -7.49 10.31
N PHE A 9 -2.01 -7.85 11.39
CA PHE A 9 -1.96 -9.18 11.97
C PHE A 9 -3.37 -9.75 12.12
N ILE A 10 -3.51 -11.00 11.69
CA ILE A 10 -4.77 -11.73 11.72
C ILE A 10 -4.55 -13.00 12.55
N ASP A 11 -5.49 -13.27 13.45
CA ASP A 11 -5.53 -14.52 14.18
C ASP A 11 -5.86 -15.67 13.22
N PRO A 12 -5.03 -16.71 13.10
CA PRO A 12 -5.19 -17.75 12.10
C PRO A 12 -6.41 -18.64 12.35
N ASP A 13 -6.86 -18.78 13.61
CA ASP A 13 -7.95 -19.66 13.97
C ASP A 13 -9.30 -19.00 13.76
N SER A 14 -9.41 -17.70 14.08
CA SER A 14 -10.68 -16.97 14.01
C SER A 14 -10.83 -16.09 12.77
N GLY A 15 -9.74 -15.80 12.06
CA GLY A 15 -9.69 -14.83 10.95
C GLY A 15 -9.95 -13.39 11.36
N LYS A 16 -9.97 -13.11 12.66
CA LYS A 16 -10.19 -11.76 13.20
C LYS A 16 -8.87 -11.02 13.41
N ARG A 17 -8.97 -9.73 13.80
CA ARG A 17 -7.85 -8.92 14.24
C ARG A 17 -7.05 -9.70 15.29
N GLY A 18 -5.75 -9.90 15.06
CA GLY A 18 -4.91 -10.81 15.84
C GLY A 18 -4.65 -10.34 17.27
N TRP A 19 -4.34 -11.28 18.17
CA TRP A 19 -3.95 -11.19 19.58
C TRP A 19 -4.95 -10.52 20.54
N LYS A 20 -4.87 -10.89 21.82
CA LYS A 20 -5.82 -10.49 22.87
C LYS A 20 -5.95 -8.98 23.08
N ASP A 21 -4.89 -8.20 22.83
CA ASP A 21 -4.86 -6.75 22.98
C ASP A 21 -4.76 -6.08 21.60
N SER A 22 -5.60 -6.50 20.70
CA SER A 22 -5.55 -6.20 19.26
C SER A 22 -5.90 -4.76 18.88
N HIS A 23 -6.27 -3.89 19.82
CA HIS A 23 -6.67 -2.51 19.54
C HIS A 23 -5.59 -1.66 18.86
N ASN A 24 -4.32 -2.07 18.99
CA ASN A 24 -3.18 -1.39 18.37
C ASN A 24 -2.83 -1.92 16.97
N ILE A 25 -3.58 -2.93 16.48
CA ILE A 25 -3.33 -3.51 15.16
C ILE A 25 -4.21 -2.77 14.15
N GLU A 26 -3.55 -2.06 13.27
CA GLU A 26 -4.19 -1.28 12.19
C GLU A 26 -4.60 -2.15 11.00
N LEU A 27 -5.52 -1.65 10.18
CA LEU A 27 -5.60 -2.04 8.77
C LEU A 27 -4.36 -1.51 8.07
N SER A 28 -3.66 -2.38 7.35
CA SER A 28 -2.43 -2.05 6.66
C SER A 28 -2.58 -2.20 5.14
N ASN A 29 -2.53 -1.10 4.43
CA ASN A 29 -2.48 -1.13 2.98
C ASN A 29 -1.15 -1.68 2.47
N ALA A 30 -0.04 -1.42 3.18
CA ALA A 30 1.27 -1.93 2.82
C ALA A 30 1.31 -3.46 2.87
N SER A 31 0.83 -4.07 3.95
CA SER A 31 0.76 -5.53 4.08
C SER A 31 -0.20 -6.15 3.06
N ALA A 32 -1.38 -5.56 2.88
CA ALA A 32 -2.36 -6.02 1.91
C ALA A 32 -1.84 -5.89 0.47
N GLY A 33 -1.19 -4.77 0.14
CA GLY A 33 -0.60 -4.55 -1.18
C GLY A 33 0.57 -5.49 -1.47
N THR A 34 1.44 -5.75 -0.48
CA THR A 34 2.53 -6.72 -0.63
C THR A 34 2.00 -8.13 -0.88
N MET A 35 0.97 -8.55 -0.14
CA MET A 35 0.30 -9.82 -0.37
C MET A 35 -0.30 -9.89 -1.77
N LEU A 36 -0.96 -8.80 -2.22
CA LEU A 36 -1.54 -8.72 -3.56
C LEU A 36 -0.48 -8.80 -4.66
N LEU A 37 0.69 -8.15 -4.50
CA LEU A 37 1.80 -8.28 -5.47
C LEU A 37 2.25 -9.73 -5.61
N GLY A 38 2.42 -10.45 -4.50
CA GLY A 38 2.76 -11.86 -4.52
C GLY A 38 1.66 -12.73 -5.16
N ALA A 39 0.40 -12.41 -4.87
CA ALA A 39 -0.74 -13.09 -5.46
C ALA A 39 -0.84 -12.84 -6.98
N LEU A 40 -0.61 -11.60 -7.45
CA LEU A 40 -0.57 -11.27 -8.88
C LEU A 40 0.56 -12.00 -9.59
N ALA A 41 1.77 -12.06 -9.00
CA ALA A 41 2.86 -12.83 -9.57
C ALA A 41 2.53 -14.33 -9.68
N ALA A 42 1.87 -14.89 -8.67
CA ALA A 42 1.39 -16.28 -8.72
C ALA A 42 0.28 -16.48 -9.75
N ALA A 43 -0.63 -15.53 -9.87
CA ALA A 43 -1.72 -15.53 -10.86
C ALA A 43 -1.18 -15.58 -12.28
N GLU A 44 -0.21 -14.73 -12.61
CA GLU A 44 0.43 -14.69 -13.92
C GLU A 44 1.21 -15.99 -14.24
N TYR A 45 1.79 -16.61 -13.23
CA TYR A 45 2.58 -17.82 -13.42
C TYR A 45 1.71 -19.10 -13.52
N PHE A 46 0.72 -19.25 -12.65
CA PHE A 46 -0.09 -20.47 -12.56
C PHE A 46 -1.40 -20.39 -13.34
N GLY A 47 -1.96 -19.21 -13.50
CA GLY A 47 -3.25 -18.99 -14.15
C GLY A 47 -4.44 -19.63 -13.44
N GLY A 48 -5.53 -19.82 -14.17
CA GLY A 48 -6.69 -20.60 -13.75
C GLY A 48 -7.41 -20.06 -12.51
N GLU A 49 -7.62 -20.93 -11.51
CA GLU A 49 -8.32 -20.55 -10.30
C GLU A 49 -7.53 -19.56 -9.43
N ILE A 50 -6.20 -19.66 -9.45
CA ILE A 50 -5.34 -18.71 -8.70
C ILE A 50 -5.49 -17.32 -9.28
N GLU A 51 -5.47 -17.20 -10.60
CA GLU A 51 -5.69 -15.94 -11.31
C GLU A 51 -7.06 -15.36 -10.95
N LYS A 52 -8.12 -16.15 -11.11
CA LYS A 52 -9.49 -15.75 -10.80
C LYS A 52 -9.62 -15.22 -9.36
N LEU A 53 -9.16 -15.99 -8.36
CA LEU A 53 -9.24 -15.61 -6.96
C LEU A 53 -8.43 -14.34 -6.65
N THR A 54 -7.27 -14.17 -7.30
CA THR A 54 -6.43 -12.98 -7.14
C THR A 54 -7.14 -11.73 -7.65
N TYR A 55 -7.73 -11.79 -8.83
CA TYR A 55 -8.48 -10.66 -9.37
C TYR A 55 -9.75 -10.36 -8.58
N GLU A 56 -10.48 -11.38 -8.11
CA GLU A 56 -11.62 -11.20 -7.18
C GLU A 56 -11.19 -10.50 -5.88
N LEU A 57 -10.01 -10.78 -5.36
CA LEU A 57 -9.45 -10.06 -4.21
C LEU A 57 -9.15 -8.61 -4.55
N TYR A 58 -8.45 -8.38 -5.66
CA TYR A 58 -8.04 -7.05 -6.08
C TYR A 58 -9.23 -6.14 -6.37
N GLU A 59 -10.26 -6.64 -7.05
CA GLU A 59 -11.50 -5.92 -7.35
C GLU A 59 -12.23 -5.41 -6.09
N THR A 60 -12.05 -6.07 -4.94
CA THR A 60 -12.69 -5.65 -3.70
C THR A 60 -11.91 -4.58 -2.93
N MET A 61 -10.69 -4.26 -3.34
CA MET A 61 -9.82 -3.30 -2.64
C MET A 61 -10.12 -1.87 -3.05
N ASN A 62 -10.74 -1.12 -2.16
CA ASN A 62 -11.07 0.30 -2.37
C ASN A 62 -9.86 1.18 -2.04
N TRP A 63 -8.93 1.31 -2.97
CA TRP A 63 -7.72 2.12 -2.84
C TRP A 63 -8.03 3.60 -2.65
N LYS A 64 -9.07 4.09 -3.31
CA LYS A 64 -9.53 5.48 -3.18
C LYS A 64 -9.93 5.82 -1.75
N TRP A 65 -10.58 4.86 -1.05
CA TRP A 65 -10.93 5.02 0.36
C TRP A 65 -9.68 5.09 1.27
N PHE A 66 -8.60 4.37 0.91
CA PHE A 66 -7.34 4.37 1.67
C PHE A 66 -6.37 5.48 1.24
N THR A 67 -6.84 6.46 0.47
CA THR A 67 -6.04 7.58 -0.05
C THR A 67 -6.65 8.90 0.40
N ASP A 68 -5.80 9.82 0.86
CA ASP A 68 -6.21 11.16 1.25
C ASP A 68 -6.75 11.93 0.02
N PRO A 69 -8.00 12.39 0.03
CA PRO A 69 -8.60 13.03 -1.14
C PRO A 69 -7.99 14.38 -1.48
N VAL A 70 -7.30 15.02 -0.54
CA VAL A 70 -6.66 16.34 -0.72
C VAL A 70 -5.23 16.20 -1.20
N THR A 71 -4.41 15.46 -0.44
CA THR A 71 -2.97 15.30 -0.73
C THR A 71 -2.71 14.23 -1.79
N LYS A 72 -3.68 13.36 -2.08
CA LYS A 72 -3.58 12.19 -2.97
C LYS A 72 -2.57 11.13 -2.52
N HIS A 73 -2.06 11.23 -1.30
CA HIS A 73 -1.16 10.23 -0.75
C HIS A 73 -1.95 9.06 -0.13
N PRO A 74 -1.52 7.81 -0.32
CA PRO A 74 -2.05 6.69 0.45
C PRO A 74 -1.80 6.93 1.94
N TYR A 75 -2.81 6.72 2.78
CA TYR A 75 -2.63 6.73 4.22
C TYR A 75 -1.68 5.59 4.64
N LEU A 76 -1.01 5.76 5.77
CA LEU A 76 -0.12 4.73 6.31
C LEU A 76 -0.91 3.58 6.93
N ALA A 77 -1.96 3.91 7.67
CA ALA A 77 -2.75 2.97 8.45
C ALA A 77 -4.20 3.46 8.63
N CYS A 78 -5.09 2.53 8.97
CA CYS A 78 -6.45 2.86 9.40
C CYS A 78 -6.83 2.06 10.64
N TYR A 79 -7.45 2.75 11.59
CA TYR A 79 -8.09 2.17 12.78
C TYR A 79 -9.60 2.39 12.66
N PRO A 80 -10.33 1.49 11.97
CA PRO A 80 -11.74 1.71 11.61
C PRO A 80 -12.72 1.53 12.77
N GLU A 81 -12.22 1.00 13.87
CA GLU A 81 -12.96 0.74 15.09
C GLU A 81 -12.41 1.57 16.24
N ASP A 82 -12.43 1.07 17.46
CA ASP A 82 -11.94 1.79 18.63
C ASP A 82 -10.50 2.27 18.48
N LEU A 83 -10.27 3.56 18.61
CA LEU A 83 -8.94 4.15 18.61
C LEU A 83 -8.15 3.63 19.82
N PRO A 84 -6.93 3.13 19.61
CA PRO A 84 -6.08 2.73 20.73
C PRO A 84 -5.79 3.92 21.65
N LYS A 85 -5.71 3.70 22.95
CA LYS A 85 -5.39 4.75 23.94
C LYS A 85 -4.01 5.41 23.73
N SER A 86 -3.14 4.78 22.95
CA SER A 86 -1.77 5.21 22.65
C SER A 86 -1.58 5.66 21.20
N VAL A 87 -2.65 6.07 20.53
CA VAL A 87 -2.60 6.43 19.11
C VAL A 87 -1.68 7.62 18.88
N PRO A 88 -0.80 7.56 17.88
CA PRO A 88 0.03 8.68 17.48
C PRO A 88 -0.80 9.90 17.08
N TYR A 89 -0.25 11.09 17.28
CA TYR A 89 -0.86 12.34 16.82
C TYR A 89 -1.20 12.27 15.33
N GLY A 90 -2.39 12.77 14.95
CA GLY A 90 -2.74 12.96 13.55
C GLY A 90 -3.68 11.91 12.93
N ILE A 91 -4.39 11.12 13.75
CA ILE A 91 -5.54 10.35 13.28
C ILE A 91 -6.71 11.28 13.01
N ASN A 92 -7.30 11.14 11.84
CA ASN A 92 -8.51 11.88 11.48
C ASN A 92 -9.79 11.18 12.03
N GLU A 93 -10.95 11.81 11.87
CA GLU A 93 -12.24 11.29 12.35
C GLU A 93 -12.62 9.94 11.72
N ALA A 94 -12.08 9.62 10.55
CA ALA A 94 -12.30 8.34 9.87
C ALA A 94 -11.34 7.23 10.33
N GLY A 95 -10.48 7.49 11.32
CA GLY A 95 -9.48 6.55 11.81
C GLY A 95 -8.23 6.44 10.93
N MET A 96 -8.10 7.26 9.91
CA MET A 96 -6.95 7.27 9.02
C MET A 96 -5.75 7.98 9.64
N PHE A 97 -4.56 7.44 9.42
CA PHE A 97 -3.32 7.91 10.03
C PHE A 97 -2.19 8.01 9.01
N GLY A 98 -1.39 9.07 9.14
CA GLY A 98 -0.14 9.27 8.40
C GLY A 98 -0.33 9.32 6.89
N GLY A 99 0.76 9.11 6.16
CA GLY A 99 0.72 9.05 4.69
C GLY A 99 2.07 8.65 4.11
N TRP A 100 2.03 7.85 3.07
CA TRP A 100 3.18 7.51 2.24
C TRP A 100 3.40 8.63 1.22
N SER A 101 3.97 9.74 1.64
CA SER A 101 4.03 10.97 0.83
C SER A 101 5.27 11.13 -0.05
N ALA A 102 6.27 10.27 0.12
CA ALA A 102 7.53 10.36 -0.61
C ALA A 102 7.95 8.99 -1.14
N TYR A 103 8.85 9.01 -2.11
CA TYR A 103 9.46 7.79 -2.66
C TYR A 103 10.01 6.90 -1.54
N SER A 104 9.58 5.65 -1.53
CA SER A 104 9.97 4.62 -0.57
C SER A 104 9.73 3.22 -1.17
N GLU A 105 9.93 2.17 -0.38
CA GLU A 105 9.55 0.81 -0.73
C GLU A 105 8.09 0.66 -1.14
N HIS A 106 7.23 1.59 -0.74
CA HIS A 106 5.77 1.55 -0.94
C HIS A 106 5.29 2.18 -2.25
N ILE A 107 6.18 2.46 -3.20
CA ILE A 107 5.78 2.95 -4.54
C ILE A 107 4.75 2.03 -5.22
N PHE A 108 4.77 0.73 -4.93
CA PHE A 108 3.78 -0.22 -5.44
C PHE A 108 2.34 0.12 -5.01
N LEU A 109 2.14 0.77 -3.87
CA LEU A 109 0.79 1.18 -3.42
C LEU A 109 0.15 2.15 -4.41
N TYR A 110 0.94 3.09 -4.92
CA TYR A 110 0.48 4.05 -5.93
C TYR A 110 0.12 3.36 -7.24
N ILE A 111 0.92 2.36 -7.63
CA ILE A 111 0.71 1.61 -8.88
C ILE A 111 -0.54 0.74 -8.77
N LEU A 112 -0.69 -0.01 -7.67
CA LEU A 112 -1.88 -0.82 -7.41
C LEU A 112 -3.13 0.05 -7.28
N ALA A 113 -3.03 1.20 -6.63
CA ALA A 113 -4.16 2.12 -6.48
C ALA A 113 -4.59 2.74 -7.81
N ALA A 114 -3.64 3.09 -8.67
CA ALA A 114 -3.94 3.61 -10.01
C ALA A 114 -4.52 2.53 -10.94
N GLY A 115 -3.99 1.30 -10.84
CA GLY A 115 -4.40 0.14 -11.64
C GLY A 115 -5.55 -0.67 -11.07
N ALA A 116 -6.25 -0.19 -10.02
CA ALA A 116 -7.38 -0.92 -9.45
C ALA A 116 -8.41 -1.28 -10.52
N PRO A 117 -8.88 -2.56 -10.59
CA PRO A 117 -9.74 -3.02 -11.67
C PRO A 117 -11.10 -2.31 -11.73
N ARG A 118 -11.60 -1.86 -10.59
CA ARG A 118 -12.83 -1.07 -10.49
C ARG A 118 -12.51 0.42 -10.49
N GLU A 119 -13.00 1.14 -11.48
CA GLU A 119 -12.75 2.57 -11.65
C GLU A 119 -13.15 3.39 -10.40
N GLU A 120 -14.28 3.06 -9.77
CA GLU A 120 -14.73 3.75 -8.56
C GLU A 120 -13.79 3.56 -7.35
N PHE A 121 -12.92 2.55 -7.39
CA PHE A 121 -11.92 2.25 -6.35
C PHE A 121 -10.52 2.72 -6.70
N SER A 122 -10.30 3.10 -7.96
CA SER A 122 -9.02 3.61 -8.45
C SER A 122 -8.78 5.05 -8.03
N THR A 123 -7.52 5.38 -7.76
CA THR A 123 -7.06 6.75 -7.57
C THR A 123 -6.68 7.44 -8.87
N GLY A 124 -6.63 6.68 -9.98
CA GLY A 124 -6.01 7.16 -11.20
C GLY A 124 -4.52 7.48 -11.02
N ALA A 125 -3.93 8.13 -12.01
CA ALA A 125 -2.52 8.51 -12.01
C ALA A 125 -2.20 9.69 -11.06
N ASP A 126 -3.18 10.46 -10.65
CA ASP A 126 -3.00 11.67 -9.82
C ASP A 126 -2.27 11.37 -8.51
N SER A 127 -2.59 10.22 -7.89
CA SER A 127 -1.93 9.78 -6.66
C SER A 127 -0.44 9.54 -6.88
N TYR A 128 -0.07 8.88 -7.97
CA TYR A 128 1.34 8.63 -8.32
C TYR A 128 2.11 9.93 -8.52
N TYR A 129 1.55 10.88 -9.27
CA TYR A 129 2.20 12.18 -9.51
C TYR A 129 2.23 13.10 -8.29
N ALA A 130 1.41 12.84 -7.27
CA ALA A 130 1.49 13.55 -6.00
C ALA A 130 2.66 13.10 -5.12
N MET A 131 3.26 11.94 -5.40
CA MET A 131 4.39 11.40 -4.65
C MET A 131 5.60 12.33 -4.73
N LYS A 132 6.15 12.70 -3.57
CA LYS A 132 7.34 13.56 -3.51
C LYS A 132 8.59 12.76 -3.83
N THR A 133 9.42 13.31 -4.72
CA THR A 133 10.72 12.76 -5.06
C THR A 133 11.82 13.73 -4.61
N TYR A 134 12.75 13.24 -3.80
CA TYR A 134 13.93 14.01 -3.40
C TYR A 134 15.14 13.49 -4.17
N LYS A 135 15.97 14.40 -4.65
CA LYS A 135 17.18 14.03 -5.41
C LYS A 135 18.41 14.10 -4.52
N GLY A 136 19.22 13.05 -4.59
CA GLY A 136 20.57 12.99 -4.04
C GLY A 136 21.61 12.86 -5.15
N SER A 137 22.88 13.03 -4.82
CA SER A 137 23.98 12.76 -5.75
C SER A 137 25.12 12.02 -5.06
N TYR A 138 25.76 11.12 -5.80
CA TYR A 138 26.94 10.40 -5.35
C TYR A 138 27.89 10.18 -6.53
N LYS A 139 29.13 10.56 -6.40
CA LYS A 139 30.17 10.43 -7.46
C LYS A 139 29.74 11.00 -8.82
N GLY A 140 28.98 12.10 -8.81
CA GLY A 140 28.51 12.75 -10.04
C GLY A 140 27.20 12.21 -10.61
N GLU A 141 26.71 11.09 -10.11
CA GLU A 141 25.41 10.52 -10.50
C GLU A 141 24.29 11.07 -9.62
N THR A 142 23.16 11.39 -10.25
CA THR A 142 21.94 11.83 -9.55
C THR A 142 20.97 10.68 -9.42
N PHE A 143 20.34 10.55 -8.26
CA PHE A 143 19.37 9.51 -7.98
C PHE A 143 18.21 10.03 -7.12
N ILE A 144 17.08 9.33 -7.14
CA ILE A 144 15.99 9.60 -6.21
C ILE A 144 16.40 9.09 -4.84
N PHE A 145 16.34 9.98 -3.86
CA PHE A 145 16.78 9.71 -2.50
C PHE A 145 15.60 9.28 -1.61
N CYS A 146 15.78 8.20 -0.85
CA CYS A 146 14.90 7.82 0.24
C CYS A 146 15.60 8.03 1.58
N GLY A 147 14.97 8.77 2.49
CA GLY A 147 15.57 9.16 3.78
C GLY A 147 15.84 8.01 4.75
N THR A 148 15.34 6.79 4.49
CA THR A 148 15.57 5.62 5.36
C THR A 148 16.99 5.09 5.28
N GLY A 149 17.71 5.35 4.19
CA GLY A 149 19.07 4.86 3.96
C GLY A 149 19.18 3.33 3.78
N ALA A 150 18.06 2.62 3.67
CA ALA A 150 18.02 1.18 3.53
C ALA A 150 17.92 0.75 2.06
N ALA A 151 18.79 -0.16 1.64
CA ALA A 151 18.85 -0.61 0.25
C ALA A 151 17.54 -1.26 -0.24
N PHE A 152 16.83 -1.99 0.62
CA PHE A 152 15.57 -2.65 0.26
C PHE A 152 14.51 -1.66 -0.23
N THR A 153 14.55 -0.42 0.23
CA THR A 153 13.64 0.66 -0.19
C THR A 153 13.62 0.85 -1.71
N TYR A 154 14.78 0.66 -2.35
CA TYR A 154 14.92 0.76 -3.80
C TYR A 154 14.66 -0.56 -4.52
N GLN A 155 14.68 -1.67 -3.82
CA GLN A 155 14.61 -3.00 -4.42
C GLN A 155 13.22 -3.63 -4.34
N TRP A 156 12.45 -3.29 -3.31
CA TRP A 156 11.19 -3.96 -2.98
C TRP A 156 10.20 -3.96 -4.15
N THR A 157 9.82 -2.80 -4.64
CA THR A 157 8.87 -2.69 -5.76
C THR A 157 9.47 -3.26 -7.06
N HIS A 158 10.78 -3.08 -7.28
CA HIS A 158 11.47 -3.62 -8.44
C HIS A 158 11.52 -5.15 -8.50
N ALA A 159 11.26 -5.85 -7.40
CA ALA A 159 11.14 -7.30 -7.38
C ALA A 159 9.87 -7.79 -8.10
N PHE A 160 8.86 -6.93 -8.24
CA PHE A 160 7.56 -7.26 -8.83
C PHE A 160 7.28 -6.47 -10.12
N ILE A 161 7.85 -5.29 -10.26
CA ILE A 161 7.56 -4.37 -11.37
C ILE A 161 8.86 -4.04 -12.10
N ASP A 162 8.87 -4.28 -13.41
CA ASP A 162 10.00 -3.94 -14.26
C ASP A 162 9.94 -2.48 -14.70
N PHE A 163 10.75 -1.65 -14.08
CA PHE A 163 10.89 -0.22 -14.41
C PHE A 163 11.89 0.06 -15.53
N ARG A 164 12.55 -0.96 -16.09
CA ARG A 164 13.49 -0.76 -17.19
C ARG A 164 12.77 -0.17 -18.41
N ASN A 165 13.34 0.88 -18.95
CA ASN A 165 12.79 1.63 -20.10
C ASN A 165 11.50 2.43 -19.79
N LEU A 166 11.03 2.46 -18.55
CA LEU A 166 10.02 3.42 -18.13
C LEU A 166 10.69 4.76 -17.83
N ARG A 167 10.02 5.84 -18.19
CA ARG A 167 10.46 7.22 -17.92
C ARG A 167 9.33 7.98 -17.24
N ASP A 168 9.67 8.78 -16.28
CA ASP A 168 8.78 9.75 -15.66
C ASP A 168 8.60 10.97 -16.57
#